data_f445e60955163f41e8d428b4034a7332
#
_entry.id   f445e60955163f41e8d428b4034a7332
#
_cell.length_a   1.000
_cell.length_b   1.000
_cell.length_c   1.000
_cell.angle_alpha   90.00
_cell.angle_beta   90.00
_cell.angle_gamma   90.00
#
_symmetry.space_group_name_H-M   'P 1'
#
loop_
_entity.id
_entity.type
_entity.pdbx_description
1 polymer ?
#
loop_
_entity_poly.entity_id
_entity_poly.type
_entity_poly.pdbx_seq_one_letter_code
_entity_poly.pdbx_strand_id
1 'polypeptide(L)'
;MFSAPAQAESALPQTLPAAIEARLIGQNFNVSIGKQFRFVVSIPNKATLSELRTTQNAVLRVEFHAAVETRDAVRNVVSGNNTPSVIETHDLPFANLGTNETGDVIALLSSNAGGSSVRLRKSGVYPVSLSIRAGEREASRLLTFVNFITVQTSRNTLSVSLVAEVSPPLSQTPAGETSLIDSARTTLNNVVSSLNGNSGVMSVRMLPETLNSLAVSTNPQDAELLGQLQTVLAKHQLLASTFVPFDPSGAEKAKLGAEFDKQLSRGVEILDSRNGDAKINPRTWFSTRPLNSDGIALLARTGFTNVVFSPQAAQSLGALDSYTKQYRAMYADDATQKVSIAVADPRLATSLSSNTTNPVQTSMAVAAEIITQQGELAVGQRLPLDHHLVVSTTDGSLPNPVLANSLLVALA
;
A
#
# COMPACT_ATOMS: atom_id res chain seq x y z
N MET A 1 30.86 -25.60 -66.20
CA MET A 1 30.51 -24.56 -65.20
C MET A 1 29.82 -25.27 -64.05
N PHE A 2 30.52 -25.48 -62.94
CA PHE A 2 29.95 -26.08 -61.74
C PHE A 2 29.62 -24.94 -60.77
N SER A 3 28.35 -24.71 -60.50
CA SER A 3 27.89 -23.80 -59.42
C SER A 3 28.16 -24.44 -58.07
N ALA A 4 28.93 -23.77 -57.25
CA ALA A 4 29.14 -24.14 -55.84
C ALA A 4 27.82 -23.86 -55.06
N PRO A 5 27.45 -24.72 -54.09
CA PRO A 5 26.32 -24.45 -53.23
C PRO A 5 26.66 -23.30 -52.26
N ALA A 6 25.75 -22.35 -52.15
CA ALA A 6 25.84 -21.29 -51.14
C ALA A 6 25.83 -21.94 -49.75
N GLN A 7 26.91 -21.73 -48.98
CA GLN A 7 26.95 -22.08 -47.55
C GLN A 7 25.93 -21.22 -46.85
N ALA A 8 24.94 -21.85 -46.24
CA ALA A 8 24.03 -21.20 -45.26
C ALA A 8 24.92 -20.72 -44.10
N GLU A 9 25.02 -19.42 -43.94
CA GLU A 9 25.63 -18.76 -42.81
C GLU A 9 24.86 -19.21 -41.53
N SER A 10 25.50 -20.07 -40.77
CA SER A 10 25.01 -20.54 -39.50
C SER A 10 24.91 -19.32 -38.54
N ALA A 11 23.72 -18.79 -38.38
CA ALA A 11 23.47 -17.72 -37.37
C ALA A 11 23.98 -18.20 -36.02
N LEU A 12 24.97 -17.52 -35.49
CA LEU A 12 25.46 -17.75 -34.14
C LEU A 12 24.29 -17.69 -33.17
N PRO A 13 24.19 -18.62 -32.19
CA PRO A 13 23.12 -18.56 -31.21
C PRO A 13 23.20 -17.20 -30.49
N GLN A 14 22.16 -16.39 -30.62
CA GLN A 14 22.02 -15.13 -29.91
C GLN A 14 22.08 -15.45 -28.41
N THR A 15 23.13 -15.00 -27.73
CA THR A 15 23.27 -15.15 -26.29
C THR A 15 22.49 -14.05 -25.60
N LEU A 16 21.48 -14.42 -24.80
CA LEU A 16 20.74 -13.48 -23.99
C LEU A 16 21.65 -12.53 -23.21
N PRO A 17 21.24 -11.27 -22.98
CA PRO A 17 21.96 -10.30 -22.16
C PRO A 17 22.36 -10.89 -20.80
N ALA A 18 23.50 -10.44 -20.25
CA ALA A 18 23.99 -10.94 -18.98
C ALA A 18 23.03 -10.69 -17.82
N ALA A 19 22.28 -9.60 -17.87
CA ALA A 19 21.23 -9.24 -16.94
C ALA A 19 20.03 -8.69 -17.72
N ILE A 20 18.83 -9.09 -17.33
CA ILE A 20 17.57 -8.61 -17.89
C ILE A 20 16.84 -7.83 -16.79
N GLU A 21 16.53 -6.56 -17.07
CA GLU A 21 15.66 -5.80 -16.21
C GLU A 21 14.25 -6.36 -16.31
N ALA A 22 13.70 -6.81 -15.19
CA ALA A 22 12.32 -7.27 -15.07
C ALA A 22 11.68 -6.65 -13.82
N ARG A 23 10.37 -6.37 -13.90
CA ARG A 23 9.60 -5.80 -12.77
C ARG A 23 8.27 -6.53 -12.65
N LEU A 24 7.87 -6.83 -11.43
CA LEU A 24 6.51 -7.30 -11.15
C LEU A 24 5.58 -6.09 -11.14
N ILE A 25 4.59 -6.06 -12.04
CA ILE A 25 3.64 -4.96 -12.17
C ILE A 25 2.22 -5.33 -11.77
N GLY A 26 1.96 -6.61 -11.51
CA GLY A 26 0.67 -7.07 -11.00
C GLY A 26 0.70 -8.55 -10.66
N GLN A 27 -0.13 -8.95 -9.68
CA GLN A 27 -0.37 -10.34 -9.34
C GLN A 27 -1.66 -10.51 -8.52
N ASN A 28 -2.14 -11.74 -8.42
CA ASN A 28 -3.12 -12.12 -7.39
C ASN A 28 -2.37 -12.45 -6.10
N PHE A 29 -2.67 -11.76 -5.01
CA PHE A 29 -2.10 -12.08 -3.70
C PHE A 29 -2.87 -13.22 -3.04
N ASN A 30 -4.20 -13.09 -2.91
CA ASN A 30 -5.07 -14.13 -2.36
C ASN A 30 -5.47 -15.10 -3.46
N VAL A 31 -5.11 -16.37 -3.32
CA VAL A 31 -5.45 -17.44 -4.27
C VAL A 31 -6.11 -18.60 -3.55
N SER A 32 -7.39 -18.82 -3.82
CA SER A 32 -8.11 -19.98 -3.29
C SER A 32 -7.85 -21.22 -4.13
N ILE A 33 -8.02 -22.39 -3.51
CA ILE A 33 -7.98 -23.68 -4.23
C ILE A 33 -8.94 -23.65 -5.44
N GLY A 34 -8.49 -24.14 -6.58
CA GLY A 34 -9.25 -24.12 -7.83
C GLY A 34 -9.14 -22.82 -8.62
N LYS A 35 -8.45 -21.81 -8.11
CA LYS A 35 -8.18 -20.54 -8.80
C LYS A 35 -6.78 -20.53 -9.41
N GLN A 36 -6.46 -19.48 -10.16
CA GLN A 36 -5.17 -19.35 -10.82
C GLN A 36 -4.27 -18.36 -10.08
N PHE A 37 -3.00 -18.70 -9.94
CA PHE A 37 -1.93 -17.74 -9.66
C PHE A 37 -1.68 -16.96 -10.94
N ARG A 38 -1.69 -15.65 -10.83
CA ARG A 38 -1.42 -14.74 -11.95
C ARG A 38 -0.29 -13.81 -11.56
N PHE A 39 0.74 -13.76 -12.39
CA PHE A 39 1.85 -12.82 -12.28
C PHE A 39 1.98 -12.05 -13.57
N VAL A 40 2.16 -10.73 -13.49
CA VAL A 40 2.38 -9.86 -14.64
C VAL A 40 3.77 -9.25 -14.51
N VAL A 41 4.64 -9.62 -15.42
CA VAL A 41 6.05 -9.20 -15.42
C VAL A 41 6.31 -8.28 -16.59
N SER A 42 6.78 -7.09 -16.30
CA SER A 42 7.23 -6.13 -17.31
C SER A 42 8.71 -6.36 -17.61
N ILE A 43 9.01 -6.43 -18.90
CA ILE A 43 10.37 -6.42 -19.45
C ILE A 43 10.44 -5.16 -20.33
N PRO A 44 11.01 -4.04 -19.84
CA PRO A 44 10.94 -2.75 -20.50
C PRO A 44 11.55 -2.75 -21.90
N ASN A 45 12.60 -3.55 -22.10
CA ASN A 45 13.24 -3.68 -23.41
C ASN A 45 12.47 -4.68 -24.29
N LYS A 46 11.70 -4.16 -25.25
CA LYS A 46 10.89 -4.98 -26.18
C LYS A 46 11.73 -5.88 -27.09
N ALA A 47 12.96 -5.48 -27.45
CA ALA A 47 13.87 -6.31 -28.24
C ALA A 47 14.29 -7.55 -27.43
N THR A 48 14.61 -7.38 -26.15
CA THR A 48 14.92 -8.48 -25.22
C THR A 48 13.73 -9.43 -25.06
N LEU A 49 12.50 -8.92 -24.95
CA LEU A 49 11.32 -9.77 -24.89
C LEU A 49 11.11 -10.58 -26.16
N SER A 50 11.33 -9.96 -27.34
CA SER A 50 11.25 -10.64 -28.63
C SER A 50 12.30 -11.75 -28.75
N GLU A 51 13.52 -11.46 -28.30
CA GLU A 51 14.63 -12.42 -28.27
C GLU A 51 14.34 -13.60 -27.33
N LEU A 52 13.80 -13.35 -26.12
CA LEU A 52 13.36 -14.40 -25.19
C LEU A 52 12.33 -15.35 -25.81
N ARG A 53 11.40 -14.83 -26.62
CA ARG A 53 10.37 -15.64 -27.27
C ARG A 53 10.92 -16.53 -28.36
N THR A 54 12.01 -16.16 -28.99
CA THR A 54 12.66 -16.92 -30.08
C THR A 54 13.81 -17.78 -29.57
N THR A 55 14.31 -17.52 -28.36
CA THR A 55 15.41 -18.28 -27.75
C THR A 55 14.89 -19.66 -27.28
N GLN A 56 15.50 -20.70 -27.81
CA GLN A 56 15.20 -22.06 -27.38
C GLN A 56 15.55 -22.24 -25.89
N ASN A 57 14.65 -22.83 -25.13
CA ASN A 57 14.76 -23.04 -23.69
C ASN A 57 14.77 -21.75 -22.82
N ALA A 58 14.32 -20.60 -23.35
CA ALA A 58 14.02 -19.44 -22.51
C ALA A 58 12.72 -19.66 -21.76
N VAL A 59 12.78 -19.64 -20.42
CA VAL A 59 11.64 -19.87 -19.54
C VAL A 59 11.51 -18.79 -18.47
N LEU A 60 10.29 -18.49 -18.10
CA LEU A 60 9.97 -17.85 -16.84
C LEU A 60 9.77 -18.99 -15.82
N ARG A 61 10.75 -19.16 -14.93
CA ARG A 61 10.68 -20.13 -13.84
C ARG A 61 9.97 -19.52 -12.66
N VAL A 62 8.95 -20.22 -12.18
CA VAL A 62 8.17 -19.86 -10.99
C VAL A 62 8.47 -20.93 -9.92
N GLU A 63 9.09 -20.50 -8.83
CA GLU A 63 9.43 -21.37 -7.70
C GLU A 63 8.61 -20.97 -6.49
N PHE A 64 7.81 -21.87 -5.95
CA PHE A 64 7.13 -21.72 -4.66
C PHE A 64 8.04 -22.26 -3.56
N HIS A 65 8.24 -21.44 -2.53
CA HIS A 65 9.02 -21.82 -1.36
C HIS A 65 8.09 -22.30 -0.23
N ALA A 66 8.63 -22.96 0.79
CA ALA A 66 7.88 -23.34 1.96
C ALA A 66 7.22 -22.12 2.62
N ALA A 67 6.00 -22.32 3.18
CA ALA A 67 5.23 -21.24 3.78
C ALA A 67 5.98 -20.57 4.94
N VAL A 68 5.79 -19.27 5.07
CA VAL A 68 6.26 -18.46 6.19
C VAL A 68 5.12 -18.18 7.16
N GLU A 69 5.38 -18.31 8.45
CA GLU A 69 4.35 -18.24 9.50
C GLU A 69 4.48 -16.98 10.37
N THR A 70 5.58 -16.23 10.24
CA THR A 70 5.86 -15.06 11.09
C THR A 70 6.28 -13.86 10.27
N ARG A 71 6.06 -12.66 10.84
CA ARG A 71 6.50 -11.39 10.24
C ARG A 71 8.03 -11.36 10.06
N ASP A 72 8.78 -11.89 11.03
CA ASP A 72 10.24 -11.93 10.93
C ASP A 72 10.71 -12.88 9.82
N ALA A 73 9.98 -13.98 9.58
CA ALA A 73 10.27 -14.86 8.46
C ALA A 73 10.03 -14.16 7.11
N VAL A 74 8.93 -13.40 6.96
CA VAL A 74 8.69 -12.58 5.75
C VAL A 74 9.85 -11.61 5.51
N ARG A 75 10.29 -10.89 6.54
CA ARG A 75 11.40 -9.92 6.45
C ARG A 75 12.72 -10.56 6.10
N ASN A 76 13.02 -11.70 6.68
CA ASN A 76 14.24 -12.46 6.36
C ASN A 76 14.27 -12.89 4.89
N VAL A 77 13.11 -13.25 4.34
CA VAL A 77 12.97 -13.55 2.91
C VAL A 77 13.20 -12.29 2.06
N VAL A 78 12.56 -11.18 2.41
CA VAL A 78 12.70 -9.89 1.68
C VAL A 78 14.14 -9.38 1.68
N SER A 79 14.83 -9.51 2.82
CA SER A 79 16.23 -9.08 2.96
C SER A 79 17.25 -10.07 2.36
N GLY A 80 16.78 -11.22 1.86
CA GLY A 80 17.66 -12.28 1.34
C GLY A 80 18.46 -13.05 2.41
N ASN A 81 18.17 -12.81 3.71
CA ASN A 81 18.90 -13.47 4.80
C ASN A 81 18.55 -14.95 4.96
N ASN A 82 17.29 -15.30 4.70
CA ASN A 82 16.83 -16.68 4.79
C ASN A 82 15.63 -16.90 3.85
N THR A 83 15.86 -17.52 2.70
CA THR A 83 14.79 -17.96 1.81
C THR A 83 14.48 -19.42 2.12
N PRO A 84 13.21 -19.76 2.46
CA PRO A 84 12.81 -21.15 2.70
C PRO A 84 13.12 -22.05 1.50
N SER A 85 13.15 -23.37 1.72
CA SER A 85 13.37 -24.34 0.65
C SER A 85 12.31 -24.25 -0.43
N VAL A 86 12.70 -24.46 -1.69
CA VAL A 86 11.78 -24.62 -2.82
C VAL A 86 11.00 -25.91 -2.62
N ILE A 87 9.67 -25.83 -2.72
CA ILE A 87 8.76 -26.99 -2.62
C ILE A 87 8.14 -27.35 -3.96
N GLU A 88 8.12 -26.42 -4.91
CA GLU A 88 7.54 -26.65 -6.23
C GLU A 88 8.13 -25.69 -7.27
N THR A 89 8.36 -26.16 -8.48
CA THR A 89 8.94 -25.42 -9.60
C THR A 89 8.14 -25.63 -10.88
N HIS A 90 7.86 -24.54 -11.58
CA HIS A 90 7.21 -24.53 -12.89
C HIS A 90 8.02 -23.72 -13.89
N ASP A 91 8.38 -24.34 -15.00
CA ASP A 91 9.04 -23.68 -16.13
C ASP A 91 8.02 -23.35 -17.22
N LEU A 92 7.83 -22.07 -17.46
CA LEU A 92 6.88 -21.53 -18.43
C LEU A 92 7.67 -21.00 -19.65
N PRO A 93 7.65 -21.69 -20.81
CA PRO A 93 8.38 -21.23 -22.00
C PRO A 93 7.89 -19.85 -22.45
N PHE A 94 8.82 -18.89 -22.66
CA PHE A 94 8.46 -17.54 -23.13
C PHE A 94 7.68 -17.54 -24.43
N ALA A 95 7.94 -18.51 -25.30
CA ALA A 95 7.21 -18.68 -26.56
C ALA A 95 5.70 -18.89 -26.36
N ASN A 96 5.28 -19.42 -25.21
CA ASN A 96 3.88 -19.73 -24.89
C ASN A 96 3.22 -18.71 -23.96
N LEU A 97 3.95 -17.72 -23.45
CA LEU A 97 3.40 -16.73 -22.54
C LEU A 97 2.63 -15.63 -23.30
N GLY A 98 1.41 -15.38 -22.85
CA GLY A 98 0.59 -14.27 -23.30
C GLY A 98 1.14 -12.92 -22.83
N THR A 99 0.66 -11.84 -23.45
CA THR A 99 0.90 -10.47 -22.99
C THR A 99 -0.42 -9.75 -22.78
N ASN A 100 -0.39 -8.71 -21.92
CA ASN A 100 -1.48 -7.75 -21.82
C ASN A 100 -1.40 -6.71 -22.95
N GLU A 101 -2.31 -5.73 -22.93
CA GLU A 101 -2.37 -4.64 -23.93
C GLU A 101 -1.10 -3.76 -23.91
N THR A 102 -0.42 -3.65 -22.78
CA THR A 102 0.85 -2.90 -22.63
C THR A 102 2.08 -3.70 -23.05
N GLY A 103 1.90 -4.98 -23.39
CA GLY A 103 2.97 -5.88 -23.83
C GLY A 103 3.72 -6.57 -22.70
N ASP A 104 3.20 -6.51 -21.45
CA ASP A 104 3.80 -7.19 -20.33
C ASP A 104 3.42 -8.66 -20.29
N VAL A 105 4.35 -9.49 -19.87
CA VAL A 105 4.21 -10.95 -19.86
C VAL A 105 3.25 -11.39 -18.75
N ILE A 106 2.30 -12.26 -19.10
CA ILE A 106 1.35 -12.85 -18.15
C ILE A 106 1.70 -14.32 -17.93
N ALA A 107 2.03 -14.69 -16.70
CA ALA A 107 2.19 -16.06 -16.25
C ALA A 107 0.95 -16.49 -15.47
N LEU A 108 0.33 -17.61 -15.89
CA LEU A 108 -0.85 -18.21 -15.26
C LEU A 108 -0.53 -19.63 -14.84
N LEU A 109 -0.77 -19.96 -13.58
CA LEU A 109 -0.62 -21.31 -13.03
C LEU A 109 -1.91 -21.71 -12.31
N SER A 110 -2.45 -22.86 -12.63
CA SER A 110 -3.66 -23.36 -11.98
C SER A 110 -3.34 -23.97 -10.61
N SER A 111 -4.20 -23.79 -9.63
CA SER A 111 -4.12 -24.48 -8.32
C SER A 111 -4.98 -25.76 -8.26
N ASN A 112 -5.38 -26.30 -9.40
CA ASN A 112 -6.18 -27.53 -9.47
C ASN A 112 -5.32 -28.79 -9.38
N ALA A 113 -5.93 -29.94 -9.08
CA ALA A 113 -5.24 -31.22 -8.93
C ALA A 113 -4.73 -31.86 -10.24
N GLY A 114 -4.64 -31.14 -11.35
CA GLY A 114 -4.13 -31.61 -12.64
C GLY A 114 -2.61 -31.63 -12.74
N GLY A 115 -2.04 -32.34 -13.71
CA GLY A 115 -0.60 -32.64 -13.81
C GLY A 115 0.37 -31.43 -13.92
N SER A 116 -0.08 -30.26 -14.41
CA SER A 116 0.72 -29.02 -14.51
C SER A 116 0.32 -27.96 -13.49
N SER A 117 -0.45 -28.31 -12.48
CA SER A 117 -0.99 -27.40 -11.49
C SER A 117 -0.10 -27.29 -10.24
N VAL A 118 -0.13 -26.12 -9.60
CA VAL A 118 0.52 -25.86 -8.31
C VAL A 118 -0.19 -26.66 -7.22
N ARG A 119 0.57 -27.41 -6.42
CA ARG A 119 0.07 -28.38 -5.42
C ARG A 119 0.33 -27.94 -3.98
N LEU A 120 0.03 -26.70 -3.64
CA LEU A 120 0.10 -26.25 -2.25
C LEU A 120 -0.99 -26.96 -1.42
N ARG A 121 -0.61 -27.51 -0.27
CA ARG A 121 -1.51 -28.38 0.54
C ARG A 121 -2.16 -27.67 1.72
N LYS A 122 -1.57 -26.57 2.20
CA LYS A 122 -2.03 -25.86 3.39
C LYS A 122 -2.26 -24.40 3.05
N SER A 123 -3.23 -23.78 3.72
CA SER A 123 -3.37 -22.32 3.72
C SER A 123 -2.13 -21.70 4.34
N GLY A 124 -1.68 -20.56 3.80
CA GLY A 124 -0.53 -19.83 4.31
C GLY A 124 0.07 -18.87 3.32
N VAL A 125 1.05 -18.11 3.77
CA VAL A 125 1.82 -17.17 2.97
C VAL A 125 3.05 -17.88 2.41
N TYR A 126 3.16 -17.91 1.09
CA TYR A 126 4.23 -18.58 0.37
C TYR A 126 5.09 -17.56 -0.34
N PRO A 127 6.41 -17.50 -0.08
CA PRO A 127 7.33 -16.78 -0.94
C PRO A 127 7.37 -17.41 -2.34
N VAL A 128 7.43 -16.57 -3.37
CA VAL A 128 7.50 -17.01 -4.77
C VAL A 128 8.63 -16.30 -5.47
N SER A 129 9.55 -17.05 -6.06
CA SER A 129 10.60 -16.52 -6.93
C SER A 129 10.17 -16.63 -8.39
N LEU A 130 10.31 -15.54 -9.13
CA LEU A 130 10.12 -15.49 -10.58
C LEU A 130 11.48 -15.21 -11.21
N SER A 131 12.04 -16.17 -11.96
CA SER A 131 13.34 -15.98 -12.61
C SER A 131 13.26 -16.19 -14.11
N ILE A 132 13.91 -15.30 -14.85
CA ILE A 132 14.09 -15.42 -16.31
C ILE A 132 15.34 -16.25 -16.54
N ARG A 133 15.19 -17.40 -17.21
CA ARG A 133 16.30 -18.35 -17.46
C ARG A 133 16.39 -18.73 -18.94
N ALA A 134 17.63 -18.99 -19.36
CA ALA A 134 17.91 -19.65 -20.63
C ALA A 134 18.90 -20.78 -20.36
N GLY A 135 18.42 -22.03 -20.38
CA GLY A 135 19.16 -23.19 -19.87
C GLY A 135 19.50 -23.01 -18.38
N GLU A 136 20.75 -23.23 -18.02
CA GLU A 136 21.22 -23.10 -16.64
C GLU A 136 21.43 -21.64 -16.18
N ARG A 137 21.41 -20.68 -17.10
CA ARG A 137 21.72 -19.29 -16.80
C ARG A 137 20.46 -18.55 -16.33
N GLU A 138 20.55 -17.92 -15.16
CA GLU A 138 19.57 -16.97 -14.64
C GLU A 138 19.97 -15.54 -15.04
N ALA A 139 19.06 -14.84 -15.73
CA ALA A 139 19.28 -13.46 -16.21
C ALA A 139 18.56 -12.42 -15.36
N SER A 140 17.52 -12.83 -14.61
CA SER A 140 16.76 -11.95 -13.71
C SER A 140 16.05 -12.78 -12.66
N ARG A 141 15.89 -12.22 -11.45
CA ARG A 141 15.11 -12.82 -10.36
C ARG A 141 14.28 -11.77 -9.63
N LEU A 142 13.02 -12.07 -9.44
CA LEU A 142 12.07 -11.29 -8.63
C LEU A 142 11.57 -12.18 -7.50
N LEU A 143 11.37 -11.60 -6.32
CA LEU A 143 10.81 -12.28 -5.16
C LEU A 143 9.49 -11.62 -4.79
N THR A 144 8.44 -12.41 -4.58
CA THR A 144 7.14 -11.94 -4.16
C THR A 144 6.49 -12.92 -3.19
N PHE A 145 5.24 -12.66 -2.80
CA PHE A 145 4.47 -13.51 -1.90
C PHE A 145 3.07 -13.75 -2.45
N VAL A 146 2.52 -14.90 -2.13
CA VAL A 146 1.11 -15.24 -2.34
C VAL A 146 0.51 -15.80 -1.06
N ASN A 147 -0.75 -15.50 -0.79
CA ASN A 147 -1.53 -16.08 0.28
C ASN A 147 -2.44 -17.16 -0.33
N PHE A 148 -2.12 -18.42 -0.08
CA PHE A 148 -2.92 -19.53 -0.57
C PHE A 148 -3.96 -19.94 0.47
N ILE A 149 -5.22 -20.13 0.03
CA ILE A 149 -6.37 -20.38 0.90
C ILE A 149 -7.04 -21.70 0.48
N THR A 150 -6.95 -22.72 1.33
CA THR A 150 -7.58 -24.02 1.08
C THR A 150 -9.00 -24.12 1.61
N VAL A 151 -9.28 -23.44 2.73
CA VAL A 151 -10.58 -23.43 3.39
C VAL A 151 -10.88 -22.04 3.92
N GLN A 152 -12.02 -21.48 3.58
CA GLN A 152 -12.47 -20.20 4.10
C GLN A 152 -13.09 -20.38 5.50
N THR A 153 -12.26 -20.45 6.55
CA THR A 153 -12.72 -20.72 7.91
C THR A 153 -12.18 -19.75 8.96
N SER A 154 -11.85 -18.53 8.62
CA SER A 154 -11.46 -17.59 9.67
C SER A 154 -12.69 -16.91 10.28
N ARG A 155 -13.05 -17.30 11.51
CA ARG A 155 -13.98 -16.55 12.36
C ARG A 155 -13.32 -15.32 13.01
N ASN A 156 -12.00 -15.26 12.99
CA ASN A 156 -11.19 -14.22 13.61
C ASN A 156 -10.49 -13.42 12.51
N THR A 157 -11.08 -12.31 12.12
CA THR A 157 -10.50 -11.39 11.14
C THR A 157 -9.70 -10.30 11.85
N LEU A 158 -8.49 -10.03 11.39
CA LEU A 158 -7.72 -8.86 11.78
C LEU A 158 -8.30 -7.65 11.06
N SER A 159 -8.78 -6.66 11.81
CA SER A 159 -9.17 -5.38 11.22
C SER A 159 -7.93 -4.56 10.90
N VAL A 160 -7.82 -4.09 9.65
CA VAL A 160 -6.71 -3.25 9.20
C VAL A 160 -7.24 -1.89 8.75
N SER A 161 -6.69 -0.82 9.33
CA SER A 161 -6.95 0.55 8.87
C SER A 161 -5.71 1.14 8.24
N LEU A 162 -5.81 1.49 6.97
CA LEU A 162 -4.82 2.36 6.32
C LEU A 162 -5.21 3.81 6.56
N VAL A 163 -4.27 4.60 7.09
CA VAL A 163 -4.48 6.01 7.41
C VAL A 163 -3.40 6.85 6.79
N ALA A 164 -3.79 7.96 6.14
CA ALA A 164 -2.84 8.91 5.57
C ALA A 164 -3.32 10.36 5.70
N GLU A 165 -2.37 11.29 5.74
CA GLU A 165 -2.60 12.72 5.64
C GLU A 165 -2.23 13.23 4.24
N VAL A 166 -3.10 14.08 3.71
CA VAL A 166 -2.87 14.84 2.48
C VAL A 166 -2.82 16.31 2.86
N SER A 167 -1.64 16.87 2.85
CA SER A 167 -1.39 18.25 3.27
C SER A 167 -0.62 19.00 2.18
N PRO A 168 -1.28 19.36 1.06
CA PRO A 168 -0.66 20.20 0.05
C PRO A 168 -0.37 21.59 0.62
N PRO A 169 0.52 22.38 -0.03
CA PRO A 169 0.71 23.78 0.33
C PRO A 169 -0.61 24.55 0.35
N LEU A 170 -0.75 25.48 1.30
CA LEU A 170 -1.92 26.32 1.40
C LEU A 170 -2.08 27.17 0.14
N SER A 171 -3.33 27.28 -0.32
CA SER A 171 -3.69 28.05 -1.51
C SER A 171 -4.18 29.45 -1.17
N GLN A 172 -4.65 29.69 0.06
CA GLN A 172 -5.04 31.02 0.51
C GLN A 172 -3.81 31.87 0.91
N THR A 173 -3.74 33.06 0.35
CA THR A 173 -2.77 34.08 0.76
C THR A 173 -3.24 34.78 2.05
N PRO A 174 -2.36 35.49 2.78
CA PRO A 174 -2.77 36.31 3.92
C PRO A 174 -3.80 37.40 3.57
N ALA A 175 -3.88 37.81 2.30
CA ALA A 175 -4.89 38.76 1.81
C ALA A 175 -6.26 38.10 1.51
N GLY A 176 -6.38 36.79 1.69
CA GLY A 176 -7.61 36.03 1.43
C GLY A 176 -7.82 35.61 -0.03
N GLU A 177 -6.88 35.92 -0.90
CA GLU A 177 -6.93 35.48 -2.30
C GLU A 177 -6.60 33.99 -2.39
N THR A 178 -7.22 33.30 -3.34
CA THR A 178 -6.96 31.87 -3.57
C THR A 178 -6.08 31.68 -4.81
N SER A 179 -4.96 31.00 -4.65
CA SER A 179 -4.04 30.66 -5.74
C SER A 179 -3.47 29.26 -5.54
N LEU A 180 -4.06 28.28 -6.25
CA LEU A 180 -3.46 26.94 -6.28
C LEU A 180 -2.16 26.97 -7.08
N ILE A 181 -1.10 26.46 -6.47
CA ILE A 181 0.20 26.27 -7.14
C ILE A 181 0.31 24.87 -7.73
N ASP A 182 1.18 24.69 -8.71
CA ASP A 182 1.31 23.42 -9.45
C ASP A 182 1.72 22.24 -8.57
N SER A 183 2.51 22.48 -7.52
CA SER A 183 2.86 21.43 -6.56
C SER A 183 1.65 20.93 -5.76
N ALA A 184 0.68 21.81 -5.45
CA ALA A 184 -0.58 21.39 -4.84
C ALA A 184 -1.40 20.53 -5.79
N ARG A 185 -1.53 20.94 -7.07
CA ARG A 185 -2.21 20.13 -8.10
C ARG A 185 -1.56 18.78 -8.26
N THR A 186 -0.21 18.72 -8.31
CA THR A 186 0.54 17.47 -8.40
C THR A 186 0.24 16.56 -7.21
N THR A 187 0.25 17.08 -6.01
CA THR A 187 -0.10 16.33 -4.79
C THR A 187 -1.51 15.75 -4.89
N LEU A 188 -2.49 16.55 -5.33
CA LEU A 188 -3.88 16.10 -5.45
C LEU A 188 -4.09 15.08 -6.56
N ASN A 189 -3.40 15.21 -7.70
CA ASN A 189 -3.39 14.18 -8.74
C ASN A 189 -2.80 12.85 -8.24
N ASN A 190 -1.77 12.89 -7.39
CA ASN A 190 -1.25 11.69 -6.74
C ASN A 190 -2.29 11.06 -5.79
N VAL A 191 -3.10 11.87 -5.09
CA VAL A 191 -4.23 11.37 -4.28
C VAL A 191 -5.24 10.64 -5.16
N VAL A 192 -5.68 11.26 -6.27
CA VAL A 192 -6.59 10.63 -7.23
C VAL A 192 -6.01 9.30 -7.72
N SER A 193 -4.74 9.30 -8.12
CA SER A 193 -4.07 8.09 -8.61
C SER A 193 -3.94 7.01 -7.54
N SER A 194 -3.67 7.39 -6.27
CA SER A 194 -3.54 6.45 -5.15
C SER A 194 -4.88 5.82 -4.75
N LEU A 195 -5.97 6.56 -4.88
CA LEU A 195 -7.28 6.14 -4.41
C LEU A 195 -8.21 5.60 -5.49
N ASN A 196 -7.82 5.69 -6.77
CA ASN A 196 -8.69 5.31 -7.90
C ASN A 196 -8.85 3.79 -8.10
N GLY A 197 -7.91 2.98 -7.63
CA GLY A 197 -7.83 1.54 -7.96
C GLY A 197 -8.70 0.57 -7.15
N ASN A 198 -9.58 0.95 -6.38
CA ASN A 198 -10.14 0.45 -5.13
C ASN A 198 -10.90 -0.85 -5.03
N SER A 199 -10.42 -1.71 -4.19
CA SER A 199 -11.23 -2.70 -3.47
C SER A 199 -11.22 -2.51 -1.93
N GLY A 200 -10.42 -1.59 -1.39
CA GLY A 200 -10.32 -1.34 0.05
C GLY A 200 -10.61 0.12 0.44
N VAL A 201 -10.95 0.33 1.71
CA VAL A 201 -11.24 1.65 2.28
C VAL A 201 -10.02 2.18 3.03
N MET A 202 -9.59 3.41 2.70
CA MET A 202 -8.62 4.18 3.48
C MET A 202 -9.31 5.25 4.33
N SER A 203 -8.68 5.60 5.47
CA SER A 203 -9.00 6.81 6.20
C SER A 203 -8.03 7.92 5.79
N VAL A 204 -8.56 9.01 5.25
CA VAL A 204 -7.76 10.11 4.71
C VAL A 204 -8.06 11.39 5.49
N ARG A 205 -7.03 12.00 6.05
CA ARG A 205 -7.09 13.36 6.56
C ARG A 205 -6.64 14.30 5.45
N MET A 206 -7.56 15.15 5.00
CA MET A 206 -7.28 16.16 3.98
C MET A 206 -7.57 17.56 4.54
N LEU A 207 -6.79 18.55 4.12
CA LEU A 207 -7.05 19.94 4.50
C LEU A 207 -8.31 20.45 3.83
N PRO A 208 -9.32 20.89 4.58
CA PRO A 208 -10.55 21.44 4.00
C PRO A 208 -10.30 22.71 3.17
N GLU A 209 -9.29 23.51 3.53
CA GLU A 209 -8.86 24.68 2.75
C GLU A 209 -8.59 24.33 1.30
N THR A 210 -7.94 23.21 1.04
CA THR A 210 -7.61 22.74 -0.31
C THR A 210 -8.87 22.45 -1.15
N LEU A 211 -9.84 21.74 -0.57
CA LEU A 211 -11.11 21.45 -1.26
C LEU A 211 -11.90 22.73 -1.52
N ASN A 212 -11.91 23.65 -0.56
CA ASN A 212 -12.54 24.95 -0.74
C ASN A 212 -11.86 25.76 -1.86
N SER A 213 -10.52 25.75 -1.90
CA SER A 213 -9.74 26.48 -2.91
C SER A 213 -9.96 25.94 -4.31
N LEU A 214 -10.06 24.61 -4.48
CA LEU A 214 -10.47 24.00 -5.75
C LEU A 214 -11.88 24.44 -6.17
N ALA A 215 -12.83 24.46 -5.21
CA ALA A 215 -14.22 24.77 -5.50
C ALA A 215 -14.47 26.24 -5.89
N VAL A 216 -13.64 27.17 -5.41
CA VAL A 216 -13.75 28.60 -5.75
C VAL A 216 -12.80 29.04 -6.86
N SER A 217 -11.92 28.15 -7.33
CA SER A 217 -10.99 28.44 -8.41
C SER A 217 -11.75 28.71 -9.73
N THR A 218 -11.26 29.70 -10.46
CA THR A 218 -11.75 30.01 -11.82
C THR A 218 -11.07 29.19 -12.91
N ASN A 219 -10.06 28.39 -12.55
CA ASN A 219 -9.37 27.52 -13.50
C ASN A 219 -10.20 26.24 -13.77
N PRO A 220 -10.59 25.97 -15.03
CA PRO A 220 -11.37 24.76 -15.37
C PRO A 220 -10.70 23.45 -14.94
N GLN A 221 -9.37 23.37 -14.97
CA GLN A 221 -8.61 22.19 -14.53
C GLN A 221 -8.80 21.91 -13.04
N ASP A 222 -8.98 22.93 -12.21
CA ASP A 222 -9.20 22.78 -10.78
C ASP A 222 -10.60 22.24 -10.49
N ALA A 223 -11.60 22.64 -11.28
CA ALA A 223 -12.95 22.09 -11.20
C ALA A 223 -12.99 20.60 -11.59
N GLU A 224 -12.27 20.23 -12.65
CA GLU A 224 -12.12 18.82 -13.06
C GLU A 224 -11.44 18.01 -11.96
N LEU A 225 -10.33 18.50 -11.42
CA LEU A 225 -9.59 17.86 -10.33
C LEU A 225 -10.45 17.67 -9.08
N LEU A 226 -11.28 18.66 -8.72
CA LEU A 226 -12.24 18.53 -7.62
C LEU A 226 -13.23 17.40 -7.89
N GLY A 227 -13.81 17.31 -9.09
CA GLY A 227 -14.72 16.22 -9.46
C GLY A 227 -14.08 14.84 -9.38
N GLN A 228 -12.84 14.71 -9.83
CA GLN A 228 -12.07 13.48 -9.70
C GLN A 228 -11.80 13.12 -8.23
N LEU A 229 -11.40 14.09 -7.41
CA LEU A 229 -11.19 13.90 -5.96
C LEU A 229 -12.47 13.46 -5.26
N GLN A 230 -13.61 14.11 -5.52
CA GLN A 230 -14.90 13.73 -4.97
C GLN A 230 -15.27 12.29 -5.32
N THR A 231 -15.05 11.90 -6.58
CA THR A 231 -15.33 10.54 -7.06
C THR A 231 -14.51 9.48 -6.33
N VAL A 232 -13.21 9.73 -6.13
CA VAL A 232 -12.35 8.76 -5.44
C VAL A 232 -12.59 8.77 -3.94
N LEU A 233 -12.77 9.94 -3.32
CA LEU A 233 -13.00 10.09 -1.87
C LEU A 233 -14.33 9.47 -1.43
N ALA A 234 -15.35 9.44 -2.28
CA ALA A 234 -16.65 8.83 -1.97
C ALA A 234 -16.55 7.35 -1.54
N LYS A 235 -15.49 6.67 -1.94
CA LYS A 235 -15.22 5.26 -1.59
C LYS A 235 -14.40 5.10 -0.30
N HIS A 236 -13.95 6.21 0.30
CA HIS A 236 -13.04 6.24 1.45
C HIS A 236 -13.68 6.96 2.64
N GLN A 237 -12.97 6.99 3.76
CA GLN A 237 -13.39 7.73 4.94
C GLN A 237 -12.55 9.00 5.07
N LEU A 238 -13.16 10.16 5.16
CA LEU A 238 -12.48 11.39 5.52
C LEU A 238 -12.41 11.55 7.03
N LEU A 239 -11.26 11.94 7.55
CA LEU A 239 -11.11 12.32 8.95
C LEU A 239 -11.35 13.82 9.11
N ALA A 240 -12.00 14.20 10.20
CA ALA A 240 -12.18 15.60 10.52
C ALA A 240 -10.84 16.32 10.69
N SER A 241 -10.78 17.56 10.24
CA SER A 241 -9.59 18.40 10.29
C SER A 241 -9.97 19.87 10.48
N THR A 242 -9.08 20.65 11.06
CA THR A 242 -9.20 22.11 11.06
C THR A 242 -9.08 22.65 9.63
N PHE A 243 -9.71 23.80 9.36
CA PHE A 243 -9.74 24.40 8.01
C PHE A 243 -8.33 24.56 7.41
N VAL A 244 -7.40 25.08 8.21
CA VAL A 244 -5.96 25.15 7.91
C VAL A 244 -5.19 24.31 8.94
N PRO A 245 -3.92 23.96 8.71
CA PRO A 245 -3.13 23.24 9.69
C PRO A 245 -3.06 24.00 11.02
N PHE A 246 -3.60 23.40 12.08
CA PHE A 246 -3.60 23.98 13.41
C PHE A 246 -3.18 22.91 14.42
N ASP A 247 -2.04 23.12 15.07
CA ASP A 247 -1.51 22.19 16.06
C ASP A 247 -2.28 22.30 17.39
N PRO A 248 -2.93 21.24 17.88
CA PRO A 248 -3.68 21.28 19.13
C PRO A 248 -2.81 21.64 20.35
N SER A 249 -1.57 21.14 20.42
CA SER A 249 -0.65 21.44 21.51
C SER A 249 -0.23 22.91 21.51
N GLY A 250 0.03 23.46 20.33
CA GLY A 250 0.33 24.87 20.14
C GLY A 250 -0.86 25.77 20.46
N ALA A 251 -2.06 25.36 20.09
CA ALA A 251 -3.31 26.06 20.38
C ALA A 251 -3.53 26.19 21.89
N GLU A 252 -3.41 25.12 22.66
CA GLU A 252 -3.54 25.17 24.13
C GLU A 252 -2.46 26.03 24.77
N LYS A 253 -1.20 25.83 24.39
CA LYS A 253 -0.09 26.65 24.90
C LYS A 253 -0.31 28.16 24.65
N ALA A 254 -0.89 28.50 23.51
CA ALA A 254 -1.18 29.89 23.14
C ALA A 254 -2.56 30.38 23.65
N LYS A 255 -3.34 29.55 24.37
CA LYS A 255 -4.72 29.84 24.84
C LYS A 255 -5.68 30.14 23.68
N LEU A 256 -5.49 29.47 22.54
CA LEU A 256 -6.29 29.61 21.32
C LEU A 256 -7.29 28.44 21.15
N GLY A 257 -7.73 27.80 22.23
CA GLY A 257 -8.69 26.67 22.15
C GLY A 257 -9.97 27.04 21.45
N ALA A 258 -10.55 28.21 21.72
CA ALA A 258 -11.75 28.69 21.05
C ALA A 258 -11.55 28.94 19.55
N GLU A 259 -10.35 29.36 19.11
CA GLU A 259 -10.04 29.51 17.70
C GLU A 259 -9.85 28.14 17.04
N PHE A 260 -9.25 27.18 17.76
CA PHE A 260 -9.18 25.80 17.29
C PHE A 260 -10.57 25.22 17.01
N ASP A 261 -11.54 25.44 17.92
CA ASP A 261 -12.93 25.00 17.73
C ASP A 261 -13.59 25.62 16.49
N LYS A 262 -13.36 26.93 16.26
CA LYS A 262 -13.86 27.62 15.06
C LYS A 262 -13.25 27.03 13.79
N GLN A 263 -11.93 26.82 13.78
CA GLN A 263 -11.23 26.25 12.64
C GLN A 263 -11.68 24.82 12.37
N LEU A 264 -11.93 24.03 13.42
CA LEU A 264 -12.44 22.66 13.29
C LEU A 264 -13.88 22.67 12.74
N SER A 265 -14.77 23.50 13.29
CA SER A 265 -16.16 23.61 12.83
C SER A 265 -16.22 24.03 11.37
N ARG A 266 -15.44 25.04 10.97
CA ARG A 266 -15.33 25.47 9.58
C ARG A 266 -14.77 24.35 8.69
N GLY A 267 -13.78 23.61 9.18
CA GLY A 267 -13.19 22.49 8.46
C GLY A 267 -14.20 21.39 8.17
N VAL A 268 -14.98 21.00 9.18
CA VAL A 268 -16.03 19.98 9.05
C VAL A 268 -17.13 20.47 8.08
N GLU A 269 -17.57 21.71 8.16
CA GLU A 269 -18.56 22.31 7.24
C GLU A 269 -18.08 22.25 5.78
N ILE A 270 -16.82 22.60 5.52
CA ILE A 270 -16.26 22.54 4.16
C ILE A 270 -16.13 21.09 3.69
N LEU A 271 -15.66 20.19 4.54
CA LEU A 271 -15.62 18.77 4.18
C LEU A 271 -17.03 18.27 3.83
N ASP A 272 -18.05 18.58 4.64
CA ASP A 272 -19.42 18.14 4.42
C ASP A 272 -20.00 18.69 3.11
N SER A 273 -19.69 19.94 2.78
CA SER A 273 -20.25 20.61 1.59
C SER A 273 -19.44 20.34 0.30
N ARG A 274 -18.19 19.88 0.37
CA ARG A 274 -17.28 19.79 -0.79
C ARG A 274 -16.71 18.39 -1.06
N ASN A 275 -16.96 17.42 -0.19
CA ASN A 275 -16.40 16.07 -0.31
C ASN A 275 -17.17 15.11 -1.24
N GLY A 276 -18.25 15.55 -1.86
CA GLY A 276 -19.20 14.67 -2.54
C GLY A 276 -19.90 13.74 -1.53
N ASP A 277 -19.88 12.43 -1.78
CA ASP A 277 -20.54 11.42 -0.93
C ASP A 277 -19.60 10.75 0.09
N ALA A 278 -18.40 11.30 0.31
CA ALA A 278 -17.41 10.72 1.24
C ALA A 278 -17.93 10.77 2.68
N LYS A 279 -17.73 9.66 3.42
CA LYS A 279 -18.12 9.58 4.83
C LYS A 279 -17.10 10.30 5.70
N ILE A 280 -17.56 11.26 6.51
CA ILE A 280 -16.72 11.96 7.47
C ILE A 280 -16.73 11.21 8.80
N ASN A 281 -15.54 10.95 9.37
CA ASN A 281 -15.36 10.49 10.74
C ASN A 281 -14.98 11.69 11.63
N PRO A 282 -15.93 12.24 12.42
CA PRO A 282 -15.67 13.41 13.25
C PRO A 282 -14.99 13.07 14.58
N ARG A 283 -14.77 11.78 14.88
CA ARG A 283 -14.31 11.31 16.19
C ARG A 283 -12.85 10.84 16.22
N THR A 284 -12.20 10.78 15.07
CA THR A 284 -10.82 10.31 14.96
C THR A 284 -9.92 11.44 14.46
N TRP A 285 -8.90 11.77 15.24
CA TRP A 285 -7.83 12.66 14.85
C TRP A 285 -6.61 11.86 14.41
N PHE A 286 -6.10 12.11 13.22
CA PHE A 286 -4.81 11.56 12.79
C PHE A 286 -3.72 12.61 12.96
N SER A 287 -2.69 12.30 13.72
CA SER A 287 -1.60 13.21 14.00
C SER A 287 -0.31 12.76 13.36
N THR A 288 0.24 13.63 12.53
CA THR A 288 1.56 13.50 11.89
C THR A 288 2.63 14.31 12.64
N ARG A 289 2.22 14.98 13.72
CA ARG A 289 3.10 15.76 14.62
C ARG A 289 2.92 15.26 16.06
N PRO A 290 3.97 15.41 16.91
CA PRO A 290 3.86 15.10 18.33
C PRO A 290 2.75 15.91 19.00
N LEU A 291 1.99 15.28 19.89
CA LEU A 291 1.03 15.96 20.75
C LEU A 291 1.43 15.76 22.21
N ASN A 292 1.30 16.81 23.02
CA ASN A 292 1.40 16.73 24.47
C ASN A 292 0.04 16.42 25.12
N SER A 293 0.01 16.27 26.44
CA SER A 293 -1.22 16.01 27.22
C SER A 293 -2.31 17.05 26.96
N ASP A 294 -1.91 18.33 26.92
CA ASP A 294 -2.84 19.46 26.76
C ASP A 294 -3.50 19.46 25.38
N GLY A 295 -2.71 19.15 24.33
CA GLY A 295 -3.24 19.00 22.98
C GLY A 295 -4.20 17.83 22.84
N ILE A 296 -3.92 16.71 23.51
CA ILE A 296 -4.83 15.56 23.56
C ILE A 296 -6.10 15.93 24.36
N ALA A 297 -5.97 16.67 25.46
CA ALA A 297 -7.12 17.17 26.23
C ALA A 297 -7.99 18.13 25.41
N LEU A 298 -7.40 19.02 24.60
CA LEU A 298 -8.14 19.89 23.67
C LEU A 298 -8.94 19.02 22.70
N LEU A 299 -8.32 18.03 22.07
CA LEU A 299 -9.02 17.12 21.15
C LEU A 299 -10.20 16.40 21.82
N ALA A 300 -10.01 15.93 23.06
CA ALA A 300 -11.09 15.32 23.84
C ALA A 300 -12.27 16.27 24.06
N ARG A 301 -12.00 17.52 24.47
CA ARG A 301 -13.03 18.55 24.71
C ARG A 301 -13.80 18.91 23.41
N THR A 302 -13.11 18.82 22.25
CA THR A 302 -13.72 19.08 20.94
C THR A 302 -14.44 17.85 20.35
N GLY A 303 -14.55 16.74 21.10
CA GLY A 303 -15.35 15.58 20.74
C GLY A 303 -14.61 14.42 20.09
N PHE A 304 -13.28 14.49 19.96
CA PHE A 304 -12.50 13.36 19.48
C PHE A 304 -12.41 12.27 20.55
N THR A 305 -12.69 11.04 20.16
CA THR A 305 -12.60 9.86 21.01
C THR A 305 -11.41 8.98 20.67
N ASN A 306 -10.82 9.20 19.50
CA ASN A 306 -9.67 8.44 19.03
C ASN A 306 -8.59 9.40 18.50
N VAL A 307 -7.35 9.14 18.87
CA VAL A 307 -6.17 9.80 18.31
C VAL A 307 -5.25 8.73 17.74
N VAL A 308 -4.94 8.86 16.46
CA VAL A 308 -4.01 7.96 15.76
C VAL A 308 -2.75 8.73 15.45
N PHE A 309 -1.60 8.18 15.80
CA PHE A 309 -0.30 8.76 15.51
C PHE A 309 0.40 8.03 14.37
N SER A 310 1.02 8.79 13.47
CA SER A 310 2.09 8.23 12.64
C SER A 310 3.28 7.81 13.51
N PRO A 311 4.13 6.86 13.07
CA PRO A 311 5.28 6.45 13.86
C PRO A 311 6.22 7.60 14.22
N GLN A 312 6.46 8.52 13.29
CA GLN A 312 7.30 9.70 13.54
C GLN A 312 6.70 10.61 14.62
N ALA A 313 5.39 10.86 14.56
CA ALA A 313 4.71 11.68 15.56
C ALA A 313 4.73 11.03 16.95
N ALA A 314 4.74 9.71 17.02
CA ALA A 314 4.73 8.97 18.26
C ALA A 314 6.11 8.80 18.92
N GLN A 315 7.20 9.22 18.29
CA GLN A 315 8.55 9.09 18.87
C GLN A 315 8.68 9.77 20.24
N SER A 316 7.94 10.87 20.46
CA SER A 316 7.89 11.56 21.76
C SER A 316 7.20 10.77 22.86
N LEU A 317 6.43 9.71 22.54
CA LEU A 317 5.74 8.84 23.49
C LEU A 317 6.65 7.72 24.03
N GLY A 318 7.92 7.67 23.62
CA GLY A 318 8.90 6.67 24.02
C GLY A 318 9.24 5.67 22.90
N ALA A 319 9.89 4.56 23.28
CA ALA A 319 10.29 3.54 22.32
C ALA A 319 9.06 2.92 21.63
N LEU A 320 9.08 2.91 20.29
CA LEU A 320 8.05 2.28 19.51
C LEU A 320 8.31 0.78 19.43
N ASP A 321 7.28 0.00 19.75
CA ASP A 321 7.32 -1.44 19.50
C ASP A 321 7.14 -1.75 18.00
N SER A 322 7.36 -3.02 17.69
CA SER A 322 7.20 -3.53 16.32
C SER A 322 5.75 -3.68 15.86
N TYR A 323 4.77 -3.26 16.65
CA TYR A 323 3.33 -3.49 16.44
C TYR A 323 2.54 -2.22 16.73
N THR A 324 1.33 -2.14 16.20
CA THR A 324 0.36 -1.12 16.60
C THR A 324 0.14 -1.18 18.11
N LYS A 325 0.41 -0.06 18.78
CA LYS A 325 0.12 0.09 20.20
C LYS A 325 -1.16 0.87 20.40
N GLN A 326 -1.97 0.40 21.34
CA GLN A 326 -3.18 1.08 21.80
C GLN A 326 -3.03 1.49 23.26
N TYR A 327 -3.36 2.73 23.54
CA TYR A 327 -3.33 3.32 24.87
C TYR A 327 -4.69 3.95 25.16
N ARG A 328 -5.03 4.08 26.45
CA ARG A 328 -6.14 4.91 26.91
C ARG A 328 -5.58 6.07 27.70
N ALA A 329 -5.82 7.28 27.26
CA ALA A 329 -5.53 8.47 28.03
C ALA A 329 -6.72 8.78 28.95
N MET A 330 -6.44 9.01 30.23
CA MET A 330 -7.41 9.50 31.21
C MET A 330 -6.99 10.90 31.63
N TYR A 331 -7.94 11.83 31.72
CA TYR A 331 -7.68 13.22 32.07
C TYR A 331 -7.93 13.46 33.54
N ALA A 332 -7.04 14.25 34.20
CA ALA A 332 -7.14 14.56 35.61
C ALA A 332 -8.37 15.39 35.95
N ASP A 333 -8.82 16.25 35.04
CA ASP A 333 -9.93 17.18 35.29
C ASP A 333 -11.31 16.57 35.02
N ASP A 334 -11.39 15.49 34.22
CA ASP A 334 -12.62 14.74 33.96
C ASP A 334 -12.31 13.26 33.71
N ALA A 335 -12.37 12.47 34.77
CA ALA A 335 -12.13 11.03 34.72
C ALA A 335 -13.16 10.25 33.85
N THR A 336 -14.22 10.91 33.39
CA THR A 336 -15.23 10.32 32.51
C THR A 336 -14.84 10.40 31.03
N GLN A 337 -13.98 11.34 30.63
CA GLN A 337 -13.51 11.48 29.27
C GLN A 337 -12.30 10.58 29.02
N LYS A 338 -12.46 9.65 28.10
CA LYS A 338 -11.40 8.71 27.70
C LYS A 338 -11.14 8.85 26.21
N VAL A 339 -9.87 9.06 25.85
CA VAL A 339 -9.44 9.03 24.45
C VAL A 339 -8.62 7.76 24.23
N SER A 340 -9.00 7.02 23.21
CA SER A 340 -8.20 5.90 22.71
C SER A 340 -7.07 6.42 21.85
N ILE A 341 -5.86 6.00 22.15
CA ILE A 341 -4.66 6.38 21.38
C ILE A 341 -4.16 5.13 20.66
N ALA A 342 -3.94 5.24 19.36
CA ALA A 342 -3.29 4.21 18.57
C ALA A 342 -2.05 4.77 17.87
N VAL A 343 -0.98 3.99 17.86
CA VAL A 343 0.23 4.28 17.08
C VAL A 343 0.27 3.32 15.90
N ALA A 344 0.41 3.85 14.68
CA ALA A 344 0.56 3.02 13.50
C ALA A 344 1.80 2.11 13.60
N ASP A 345 1.72 0.94 12.99
CA ASP A 345 2.78 -0.06 13.03
C ASP A 345 4.09 0.48 12.42
N PRO A 346 5.17 0.65 13.21
CA PRO A 346 6.40 1.27 12.72
C PRO A 346 7.14 0.43 11.68
N ARG A 347 6.99 -0.89 11.74
CA ARG A 347 7.64 -1.80 10.79
C ARG A 347 6.99 -1.73 9.42
N LEU A 348 5.67 -1.78 9.37
CA LEU A 348 4.92 -1.64 8.11
C LEU A 348 5.11 -0.25 7.52
N ALA A 349 5.14 0.78 8.38
CA ALA A 349 5.36 2.16 7.97
C ALA A 349 6.68 2.34 7.22
N THR A 350 7.76 1.72 7.68
CA THR A 350 9.06 1.77 7.01
C THR A 350 8.98 1.22 5.58
N SER A 351 8.29 0.10 5.39
CA SER A 351 8.11 -0.50 4.06
C SER A 351 7.25 0.37 3.15
N LEU A 352 6.20 0.99 3.70
CA LEU A 352 5.30 1.89 2.95
C LEU A 352 5.96 3.23 2.56
N SER A 353 6.93 3.69 3.35
CA SER A 353 7.68 4.94 3.10
C SER A 353 8.83 4.74 2.13
N SER A 354 9.15 3.50 1.76
CA SER A 354 10.28 3.21 0.91
C SER A 354 10.04 3.72 -0.51
N ASN A 355 11.04 4.44 -1.05
CA ASN A 355 11.06 4.80 -2.46
C ASN A 355 11.55 3.61 -3.28
N THR A 356 10.70 2.61 -3.43
CA THR A 356 11.02 1.34 -4.07
C THR A 356 10.87 1.39 -5.59
N THR A 357 11.77 0.74 -6.31
CA THR A 357 11.66 0.52 -7.76
C THR A 357 10.62 -0.56 -8.11
N ASN A 358 10.19 -1.34 -7.11
CA ASN A 358 9.25 -2.46 -7.27
C ASN A 358 8.06 -2.33 -6.30
N PRO A 359 7.17 -1.34 -6.48
CA PRO A 359 6.09 -1.06 -5.53
C PRO A 359 5.11 -2.21 -5.35
N VAL A 360 4.84 -3.00 -6.40
CA VAL A 360 3.98 -4.19 -6.29
C VAL A 360 4.60 -5.26 -5.40
N GLN A 361 5.90 -5.56 -5.55
CA GLN A 361 6.59 -6.51 -4.68
C GLN A 361 6.57 -6.05 -3.21
N THR A 362 6.82 -4.76 -2.97
CA THR A 362 6.77 -4.18 -1.63
C THR A 362 5.35 -4.32 -1.03
N SER A 363 4.31 -4.08 -1.82
CA SER A 363 2.91 -4.25 -1.38
C SER A 363 2.61 -5.69 -0.99
N MET A 364 3.09 -6.66 -1.77
CA MET A 364 2.89 -8.08 -1.46
C MET A 364 3.64 -8.50 -0.20
N ALA A 365 4.83 -7.95 0.04
CA ALA A 365 5.59 -8.18 1.27
C ALA A 365 4.86 -7.59 2.50
N VAL A 366 4.32 -6.37 2.38
CA VAL A 366 3.52 -5.73 3.45
C VAL A 366 2.25 -6.54 3.72
N ALA A 367 1.53 -6.98 2.68
CA ALA A 367 0.36 -7.83 2.83
C ALA A 367 0.70 -9.18 3.49
N ALA A 368 1.84 -9.77 3.11
CA ALA A 368 2.36 -10.99 3.72
C ALA A 368 2.64 -10.81 5.22
N GLU A 369 3.27 -9.70 5.62
CA GLU A 369 3.50 -9.37 7.03
C GLU A 369 2.18 -9.21 7.81
N ILE A 370 1.17 -8.58 7.22
CA ILE A 370 -0.15 -8.41 7.84
C ILE A 370 -0.84 -9.76 8.06
N ILE A 371 -0.85 -10.63 7.06
CA ILE A 371 -1.47 -11.96 7.17
C ILE A 371 -0.73 -12.87 8.15
N THR A 372 0.61 -12.85 8.15
CA THR A 372 1.38 -13.63 9.13
C THR A 372 1.21 -13.12 10.54
N GLN A 373 1.04 -11.81 10.75
CA GLN A 373 0.70 -11.25 12.06
C GLN A 373 -0.64 -11.77 12.59
N GLN A 374 -1.64 -11.89 11.73
CA GLN A 374 -2.92 -12.51 12.10
C GLN A 374 -2.71 -13.95 12.59
N GLY A 375 -1.87 -14.73 11.91
CA GLY A 375 -1.50 -16.09 12.31
C GLY A 375 -0.78 -16.15 13.65
N GLU A 376 0.21 -15.29 13.88
CA GLU A 376 0.94 -15.19 15.16
C GLU A 376 0.02 -14.88 16.34
N LEU A 377 -0.90 -13.93 16.16
CA LEU A 377 -1.89 -13.57 17.18
C LEU A 377 -2.85 -14.72 17.49
N ALA A 378 -3.28 -15.46 16.47
CA ALA A 378 -4.17 -16.61 16.63
C ALA A 378 -3.54 -17.76 17.44
N VAL A 379 -2.27 -18.08 17.16
CA VAL A 379 -1.52 -19.12 17.88
C VAL A 379 -1.27 -18.73 19.32
N GLY A 380 -1.02 -17.45 19.59
CA GLY A 380 -0.76 -16.93 20.95
C GLY A 380 -1.99 -16.85 21.86
N GLN A 381 -3.18 -17.28 21.42
CA GLN A 381 -4.48 -17.11 22.12
C GLN A 381 -4.73 -15.67 22.57
N ARG A 382 -4.08 -14.71 21.94
CA ARG A 382 -4.10 -13.29 22.28
C ARG A 382 -5.01 -12.49 21.37
N LEU A 383 -5.91 -13.14 20.63
CA LEU A 383 -6.96 -12.43 19.91
C LEU A 383 -8.06 -12.01 20.90
N PRO A 384 -8.00 -10.80 21.48
CA PRO A 384 -9.25 -10.15 21.79
C PRO A 384 -9.98 -9.96 20.47
N LEU A 385 -11.29 -10.06 20.47
CA LEU A 385 -12.18 -9.81 19.32
C LEU A 385 -11.97 -8.41 18.68
N ASP A 386 -11.11 -7.57 19.24
CA ASP A 386 -10.87 -6.17 18.94
C ASP A 386 -9.44 -5.84 18.50
N HIS A 387 -8.66 -6.80 17.98
CA HIS A 387 -7.34 -6.47 17.44
C HIS A 387 -7.48 -5.67 16.15
N HIS A 388 -7.03 -4.43 16.22
CA HIS A 388 -7.03 -3.48 15.13
C HIS A 388 -5.59 -3.10 14.78
N LEU A 389 -5.20 -3.31 13.53
CA LEU A 389 -3.91 -2.91 13.00
C LEU A 389 -4.05 -1.56 12.29
N VAL A 390 -3.28 -0.59 12.73
CA VAL A 390 -3.19 0.70 12.05
C VAL A 390 -1.91 0.75 11.22
N VAL A 391 -2.05 1.11 9.95
CA VAL A 391 -0.99 1.16 8.96
C VAL A 391 -0.94 2.56 8.34
N SER A 392 0.23 3.17 8.33
CA SER A 392 0.52 4.44 7.66
C SER A 392 1.97 4.45 7.18
N THR A 393 2.37 5.44 6.42
CA THR A 393 3.80 5.75 6.22
C THR A 393 4.43 6.27 7.52
N THR A 394 5.75 6.34 7.57
CA THR A 394 6.48 6.79 8.77
C THR A 394 6.09 8.21 9.20
N ASP A 395 5.93 9.11 8.24
CA ASP A 395 5.53 10.51 8.45
C ASP A 395 4.00 10.71 8.37
N GLY A 396 3.25 9.69 8.01
CA GLY A 396 1.80 9.75 7.84
C GLY A 396 1.33 10.22 6.46
N SER A 397 2.22 10.49 5.51
CA SER A 397 1.87 10.87 4.15
C SER A 397 1.24 9.71 3.36
N LEU A 398 0.67 10.00 2.18
CA LEU A 398 0.23 8.95 1.27
C LEU A 398 1.44 8.15 0.75
N PRO A 399 1.35 6.81 0.74
CA PRO A 399 2.36 5.99 0.10
C PRO A 399 2.33 6.17 -1.43
N ASN A 400 3.36 5.63 -2.12
CA ASN A 400 3.38 5.59 -3.58
C ASN A 400 2.05 5.05 -4.13
N PRO A 401 1.44 5.66 -5.17
CA PRO A 401 0.14 5.28 -5.70
C PRO A 401 0.03 3.80 -6.10
N VAL A 402 1.04 3.27 -6.78
CA VAL A 402 1.04 1.85 -7.20
C VAL A 402 1.13 0.93 -5.99
N LEU A 403 1.93 1.31 -4.97
CA LEU A 403 2.06 0.55 -3.73
C LEU A 403 0.74 0.54 -2.95
N ALA A 404 0.10 1.72 -2.77
CA ALA A 404 -1.17 1.85 -2.07
C ALA A 404 -2.27 1.01 -2.72
N ASN A 405 -2.44 1.14 -4.04
CA ASN A 405 -3.44 0.40 -4.80
C ASN A 405 -3.20 -1.11 -4.72
N SER A 406 -1.96 -1.56 -4.94
CA SER A 406 -1.64 -2.99 -4.90
C SER A 406 -1.86 -3.59 -3.51
N LEU A 407 -1.55 -2.82 -2.45
CA LEU A 407 -1.81 -3.25 -1.06
C LEU A 407 -3.31 -3.35 -0.76
N LEU A 408 -4.09 -2.34 -1.14
CA LEU A 408 -5.54 -2.35 -0.95
C LEU A 408 -6.21 -3.52 -1.66
N VAL A 409 -5.77 -3.83 -2.89
CA VAL A 409 -6.24 -5.01 -3.64
C VAL A 409 -5.83 -6.32 -2.96
N ALA A 410 -4.62 -6.38 -2.39
CA ALA A 410 -4.15 -7.59 -1.71
C ALA A 410 -4.87 -7.86 -0.38
N LEU A 411 -5.38 -6.83 0.28
CA LEU A 411 -6.08 -6.93 1.57
C LEU A 411 -7.62 -7.08 1.42
N ALA A 412 -8.17 -6.82 0.24
CA ALA A 412 -9.59 -7.00 -0.07
C ALA A 412 -9.92 -8.46 -0.37
#